data_0a48f474197795c7002c2057f2fcf60a
#
_entry.id   0a48f474197795c7002c2057f2fcf60a
#
_cell.length_a   1.000
_cell.length_b   1.000
_cell.length_c   1.000
_cell.angle_alpha   90.00
_cell.angle_beta   90.00
_cell.angle_gamma   90.00
#
_symmetry.space_group_name_H-M   'P 1'
#
loop_
_entity.id
_entity.type
_entity.pdbx_description
1 polymer ?
#
loop_
_entity_poly.entity_id
_entity_poly.type
_entity_poly.pdbx_seq_one_letter_code
_entity_poly.pdbx_strand_id
1 'polypeptide(L)'
;VPIEIKAKQTDADKYEPTAKDQTVNIGETPDAKGSIGNVSDLPEGTKFEYKTPVDTTTAGEKDATVVVTYPDGSKDEVPVKVTVKDPRTDADKNTPTAKDQTVNIGETPDAKGSIGNVSDLPSGTTFEYKTPVDTTTAGEKDATVVVTYPDGSKDEVPVKVTVKDPRTDADKNTPTAKDQTVNIGETPDAKGSIGNVSDLPSGTTFEYKTPVDTTTAGEKDATVVVTYPDGSKDEVPVKVTVKDPRTDADKNTPTAKDQTVNIGDTPDAKGSIGNVSDLPSGTTFEYKTPVDTTTAGDKDATVVVTYPDGSKDEVPVKVTVKDPRTDADKNTPVAKDQTVNI
;
A
#
# COMPACT_ATOMS: atom_id res chain seq x y z
N VAL A 1 -118.69 2.14 -28.82
CA VAL A 1 -117.69 2.44 -27.74
C VAL A 1 -116.38 1.87 -28.21
N PRO A 2 -115.34 2.67 -28.46
CA PRO A 2 -114.00 2.15 -28.75
C PRO A 2 -113.46 1.47 -27.52
N ILE A 3 -113.01 0.18 -27.64
CA ILE A 3 -112.32 -0.54 -26.63
C ILE A 3 -110.86 -0.06 -26.72
N GLU A 4 -110.41 0.74 -25.76
CA GLU A 4 -109.03 1.14 -25.58
C GLU A 4 -108.25 -0.08 -25.02
N ILE A 5 -107.52 -0.78 -25.87
CA ILE A 5 -106.61 -1.84 -25.41
C ILE A 5 -105.36 -1.17 -24.81
N LYS A 6 -105.33 -0.97 -23.47
CA LYS A 6 -104.08 -0.58 -22.79
C LYS A 6 -103.11 -1.74 -22.88
N ALA A 7 -101.98 -1.48 -23.51
CA ALA A 7 -100.85 -2.45 -23.50
C ALA A 7 -100.54 -2.82 -22.04
N LYS A 8 -100.46 -4.12 -21.78
CA LYS A 8 -100.05 -4.62 -20.41
C LYS A 8 -98.61 -4.14 -20.14
N GLN A 9 -98.46 -3.32 -19.10
CA GLN A 9 -97.14 -2.89 -18.72
C GLN A 9 -96.28 -4.12 -18.37
N THR A 10 -95.07 -4.16 -18.93
CA THR A 10 -94.03 -5.15 -18.59
C THR A 10 -93.39 -4.83 -17.26
N ASP A 11 -92.61 -5.77 -16.68
CA ASP A 11 -91.90 -5.51 -15.47
C ASP A 11 -90.72 -4.52 -15.69
N ALA A 12 -90.12 -4.48 -16.88
CA ALA A 12 -89.19 -3.40 -17.29
C ALA A 12 -89.81 -2.01 -17.32
N ASP A 13 -91.11 -1.87 -17.59
CA ASP A 13 -91.84 -0.58 -17.55
C ASP A 13 -92.19 -0.11 -16.13
N LYS A 14 -92.13 -1.05 -15.13
CA LYS A 14 -92.53 -0.80 -13.74
C LYS A 14 -91.37 -0.57 -12.81
N TYR A 15 -90.23 -1.20 -13.10
CA TYR A 15 -89.08 -1.19 -12.24
C TYR A 15 -87.92 -0.46 -12.90
N GLU A 16 -87.10 0.23 -12.15
CA GLU A 16 -85.91 0.96 -12.63
C GLU A 16 -84.71 0.49 -11.86
N PRO A 17 -83.88 -0.42 -12.38
CA PRO A 17 -82.68 -0.89 -11.72
C PRO A 17 -81.64 0.22 -11.73
N THR A 18 -80.95 0.43 -10.60
CA THR A 18 -79.92 1.44 -10.40
C THR A 18 -78.55 0.86 -10.45
N ALA A 19 -77.60 1.56 -11.04
CA ALA A 19 -76.18 1.16 -11.06
C ALA A 19 -75.56 1.28 -9.68
N LYS A 20 -74.65 0.34 -9.38
CA LYS A 20 -73.77 0.38 -8.20
C LYS A 20 -72.36 0.05 -8.66
N ASP A 21 -71.42 0.88 -8.27
CA ASP A 21 -70.01 0.64 -8.52
C ASP A 21 -69.50 -0.61 -7.78
N GLN A 22 -68.74 -1.44 -8.48
CA GLN A 22 -68.10 -2.64 -7.93
C GLN A 22 -66.62 -2.58 -8.08
N THR A 23 -65.87 -3.09 -7.11
CA THR A 23 -64.42 -3.24 -7.14
C THR A 23 -64.02 -4.70 -7.05
N VAL A 24 -63.16 -5.16 -7.96
CA VAL A 24 -62.61 -6.51 -7.97
C VAL A 24 -61.09 -6.43 -8.20
N ASN A 25 -60.39 -7.51 -7.91
CA ASN A 25 -58.97 -7.59 -8.22
C ASN A 25 -58.75 -8.13 -9.66
N ILE A 26 -57.54 -7.94 -10.19
CA ILE A 26 -57.11 -8.55 -11.45
C ILE A 26 -57.36 -10.05 -11.40
N GLY A 27 -58.01 -10.59 -12.44
CA GLY A 27 -58.32 -12.01 -12.59
C GLY A 27 -59.59 -12.47 -11.85
N GLU A 28 -60.21 -11.62 -11.01
CA GLU A 28 -61.50 -11.97 -10.40
C GLU A 28 -62.64 -11.72 -11.35
N THR A 29 -63.69 -12.54 -11.27
CA THR A 29 -64.90 -12.38 -12.06
C THR A 29 -65.90 -11.53 -11.28
N PRO A 30 -66.29 -10.33 -11.74
CA PRO A 30 -67.29 -9.53 -11.05
C PRO A 30 -68.66 -10.17 -11.19
N ASP A 31 -69.50 -10.07 -10.11
CA ASP A 31 -70.87 -10.52 -10.12
C ASP A 31 -71.80 -9.42 -10.63
N ALA A 32 -72.51 -9.66 -11.74
CA ALA A 32 -73.44 -8.71 -12.34
C ALA A 32 -74.51 -8.21 -11.35
N LYS A 33 -74.96 -9.05 -10.44
CA LYS A 33 -75.95 -8.71 -9.38
C LYS A 33 -75.32 -7.67 -8.44
N GLY A 34 -74.03 -7.79 -8.14
CA GLY A 34 -73.31 -6.85 -7.27
C GLY A 34 -73.16 -5.44 -7.83
N SER A 35 -73.37 -5.26 -9.17
CA SER A 35 -73.38 -3.97 -9.86
C SER A 35 -74.74 -3.30 -9.96
N ILE A 36 -75.80 -3.86 -9.32
CA ILE A 36 -77.13 -3.28 -9.18
C ILE A 36 -77.40 -2.89 -7.74
N GLY A 37 -77.79 -1.63 -7.51
CA GLY A 37 -77.92 -1.05 -6.16
C GLY A 37 -79.19 -1.37 -5.45
N ASN A 38 -80.29 -1.56 -6.16
CA ASN A 38 -81.65 -1.75 -5.65
C ASN A 38 -82.24 -3.12 -5.94
N VAL A 39 -81.42 -4.15 -5.88
CA VAL A 39 -81.83 -5.57 -6.12
C VAL A 39 -83.01 -5.99 -5.29
N SER A 40 -83.20 -5.50 -4.07
CA SER A 40 -84.28 -5.82 -3.12
C SER A 40 -85.65 -5.26 -3.63
N ASP A 41 -85.64 -4.26 -4.47
CA ASP A 41 -86.84 -3.61 -4.96
C ASP A 41 -87.36 -4.22 -6.27
N LEU A 42 -86.56 -5.19 -6.80
CA LEU A 42 -86.89 -5.86 -8.05
C LEU A 42 -87.65 -7.19 -7.79
N PRO A 43 -88.42 -7.66 -8.71
CA PRO A 43 -89.22 -8.88 -8.55
C PRO A 43 -88.35 -10.12 -8.22
N GLU A 44 -88.89 -10.98 -7.38
CA GLU A 44 -88.25 -12.29 -7.12
C GLU A 44 -88.10 -13.09 -8.41
N GLY A 45 -86.91 -13.70 -8.65
CA GLY A 45 -86.63 -14.41 -9.89
C GLY A 45 -85.97 -13.57 -10.98
N THR A 46 -85.71 -12.28 -10.74
CA THR A 46 -84.96 -11.43 -11.65
C THR A 46 -83.49 -11.95 -11.78
N LYS A 47 -83.03 -12.00 -13.06
CA LYS A 47 -81.64 -12.47 -13.39
C LYS A 47 -80.81 -11.29 -13.82
N PHE A 48 -79.52 -11.38 -13.51
CA PHE A 48 -78.47 -10.35 -13.76
C PHE A 48 -77.32 -10.97 -14.50
N GLU A 49 -76.97 -10.45 -15.67
CA GLU A 49 -75.82 -10.92 -16.45
C GLU A 49 -75.15 -9.72 -17.09
N TYR A 50 -73.80 -9.74 -17.16
CA TYR A 50 -73.13 -8.74 -17.99
C TYR A 50 -73.41 -9.02 -19.46
N LYS A 51 -73.70 -7.99 -20.21
CA LYS A 51 -73.96 -8.03 -21.70
C LYS A 51 -72.73 -8.60 -22.42
N THR A 52 -71.56 -8.20 -21.95
CA THR A 52 -70.27 -8.71 -22.37
C THR A 52 -69.40 -8.94 -21.10
N PRO A 53 -68.66 -10.06 -20.98
CA PRO A 53 -67.78 -10.28 -19.83
C PRO A 53 -66.87 -9.07 -19.62
N VAL A 54 -66.72 -8.66 -18.34
CA VAL A 54 -65.82 -7.55 -17.98
C VAL A 54 -64.37 -8.03 -18.09
N ASP A 55 -63.50 -7.25 -18.79
CA ASP A 55 -62.08 -7.52 -18.86
C ASP A 55 -61.41 -7.15 -17.53
N THR A 56 -61.02 -8.16 -16.75
CA THR A 56 -60.30 -8.02 -15.48
C THR A 56 -58.82 -8.35 -15.61
N THR A 57 -58.26 -8.48 -16.80
CA THR A 57 -56.82 -8.77 -17.01
C THR A 57 -55.91 -7.59 -16.71
N THR A 58 -56.43 -6.37 -16.80
CA THR A 58 -55.67 -5.14 -16.54
C THR A 58 -56.41 -4.25 -15.53
N ALA A 59 -55.66 -3.61 -14.62
CA ALA A 59 -56.20 -2.65 -13.68
C ALA A 59 -56.79 -1.43 -14.38
N GLY A 60 -57.75 -0.80 -13.74
CA GLY A 60 -58.41 0.41 -14.19
C GLY A 60 -59.93 0.33 -14.12
N GLU A 61 -60.62 1.44 -14.41
CA GLU A 61 -62.08 1.52 -14.50
C GLU A 61 -62.54 0.92 -15.81
N LYS A 62 -63.53 0.02 -15.74
CA LYS A 62 -64.12 -0.67 -16.88
C LYS A 62 -65.59 -0.30 -16.99
N ASP A 63 -66.01 0.23 -18.12
CA ASP A 63 -67.40 0.43 -18.44
C ASP A 63 -68.02 -0.92 -18.84
N ALA A 64 -69.15 -1.24 -18.26
CA ALA A 64 -69.86 -2.48 -18.54
C ALA A 64 -71.40 -2.23 -18.56
N THR A 65 -72.15 -3.18 -19.07
CA THR A 65 -73.61 -3.13 -19.05
C THR A 65 -74.20 -4.39 -18.45
N VAL A 66 -75.01 -4.25 -17.43
CA VAL A 66 -75.75 -5.34 -16.86
C VAL A 66 -77.12 -5.44 -17.55
N VAL A 67 -77.46 -6.62 -18.08
CA VAL A 67 -78.77 -6.97 -18.56
C VAL A 67 -79.55 -7.56 -17.39
N VAL A 68 -80.58 -6.84 -16.99
CA VAL A 68 -81.57 -7.24 -15.98
C VAL A 68 -82.74 -7.91 -16.69
N THR A 69 -82.96 -9.19 -16.44
CA THR A 69 -84.05 -9.93 -17.06
C THR A 69 -85.13 -10.26 -16.03
N TYR A 70 -86.30 -9.73 -16.18
CA TYR A 70 -87.40 -9.94 -15.25
C TYR A 70 -88.13 -11.30 -15.46
N PRO A 71 -88.95 -11.74 -14.49
CA PRO A 71 -89.71 -12.99 -14.60
C PRO A 71 -90.64 -13.07 -15.76
N ASP A 72 -91.17 -11.91 -16.24
CA ASP A 72 -92.04 -11.83 -17.43
C ASP A 72 -91.27 -11.84 -18.76
N GLY A 73 -89.89 -11.94 -18.69
CA GLY A 73 -89.01 -11.97 -19.86
C GLY A 73 -88.61 -10.60 -20.39
N SER A 74 -89.12 -9.50 -19.85
CA SER A 74 -88.70 -8.15 -20.22
C SER A 74 -87.31 -7.86 -19.66
N LYS A 75 -86.60 -6.86 -20.23
CA LYS A 75 -85.20 -6.57 -19.90
C LYS A 75 -84.92 -5.09 -19.81
N ASP A 76 -84.02 -4.74 -18.89
CA ASP A 76 -83.32 -3.49 -18.81
C ASP A 76 -81.83 -3.66 -19.02
N GLU A 77 -81.20 -2.65 -19.61
CA GLU A 77 -79.76 -2.55 -19.74
C GLU A 77 -79.27 -1.37 -18.86
N VAL A 78 -78.44 -1.73 -17.86
CA VAL A 78 -77.94 -0.76 -16.90
C VAL A 78 -76.46 -0.55 -17.15
N PRO A 79 -75.98 0.62 -17.55
CA PRO A 79 -74.58 0.95 -17.62
C PRO A 79 -74.01 1.04 -16.20
N VAL A 80 -72.88 0.34 -15.96
CA VAL A 80 -72.22 0.20 -14.65
C VAL A 80 -70.73 0.40 -14.81
N LYS A 81 -70.06 0.69 -13.71
CA LYS A 81 -68.59 0.78 -13.63
C LYS A 81 -68.04 -0.29 -12.72
N VAL A 82 -67.02 -1.00 -13.20
CA VAL A 82 -66.27 -1.97 -12.43
C VAL A 82 -64.82 -1.49 -12.34
N THR A 83 -64.32 -1.23 -11.12
CA THR A 83 -62.94 -0.87 -10.88
C THR A 83 -62.13 -2.13 -10.66
N VAL A 84 -61.16 -2.41 -11.52
CA VAL A 84 -60.21 -3.52 -11.40
C VAL A 84 -58.95 -3.00 -10.72
N LYS A 85 -58.59 -3.56 -9.58
CA LYS A 85 -57.38 -3.21 -8.82
C LYS A 85 -56.30 -4.30 -8.97
N ASP A 86 -55.04 -3.86 -9.08
CA ASP A 86 -53.90 -4.75 -8.90
C ASP A 86 -53.53 -4.78 -7.41
N PRO A 87 -53.72 -5.89 -6.72
CA PRO A 87 -53.42 -5.99 -5.28
C PRO A 87 -51.93 -6.11 -4.99
N ARG A 88 -51.10 -6.32 -6.01
CA ARG A 88 -49.65 -6.45 -5.84
C ARG A 88 -49.03 -5.09 -5.47
N THR A 89 -48.10 -5.12 -4.57
CA THR A 89 -47.29 -3.94 -4.19
C THR A 89 -46.28 -3.59 -5.29
N ASP A 90 -45.69 -2.43 -5.21
CA ASP A 90 -44.59 -2.06 -6.11
C ASP A 90 -43.41 -3.01 -5.96
N ALA A 91 -43.13 -3.53 -4.74
CA ALA A 91 -42.12 -4.56 -4.50
C ALA A 91 -42.42 -5.86 -5.25
N ASP A 92 -43.74 -6.27 -5.32
CA ASP A 92 -44.12 -7.49 -6.06
C ASP A 92 -43.97 -7.35 -7.58
N LYS A 93 -44.04 -6.11 -8.09
CA LYS A 93 -43.99 -5.80 -9.53
C LYS A 93 -42.60 -5.52 -10.04
N ASN A 94 -41.66 -5.19 -9.18
CA ASN A 94 -40.30 -4.77 -9.54
C ASN A 94 -39.27 -5.73 -8.94
N THR A 95 -38.13 -5.79 -9.60
CA THR A 95 -37.00 -6.63 -9.11
C THR A 95 -35.73 -5.79 -9.24
N PRO A 96 -35.29 -5.12 -8.17
CA PRO A 96 -34.05 -4.38 -8.20
C PRO A 96 -32.86 -5.33 -8.30
N THR A 97 -31.86 -4.96 -9.09
CA THR A 97 -30.65 -5.77 -9.32
C THR A 97 -29.43 -5.15 -8.64
N ALA A 98 -28.60 -5.99 -8.06
CA ALA A 98 -27.35 -5.55 -7.46
C ALA A 98 -26.36 -5.04 -8.52
N LYS A 99 -25.55 -4.06 -8.14
CA LYS A 99 -24.41 -3.55 -8.90
C LYS A 99 -23.25 -3.35 -7.95
N ASP A 100 -22.09 -3.89 -8.30
CA ASP A 100 -20.87 -3.69 -7.53
C ASP A 100 -20.45 -2.22 -7.56
N GLN A 101 -20.01 -1.71 -6.41
CA GLN A 101 -19.53 -0.36 -6.23
C GLN A 101 -18.11 -0.39 -5.64
N THR A 102 -17.26 0.56 -6.05
CA THR A 102 -15.93 0.74 -5.49
C THR A 102 -15.82 2.15 -4.91
N VAL A 103 -15.30 2.24 -3.67
CA VAL A 103 -15.00 3.50 -2.98
C VAL A 103 -13.63 3.41 -2.33
N ASN A 104 -13.04 4.55 -1.96
CA ASN A 104 -11.79 4.57 -1.20
C ASN A 104 -12.06 4.51 0.32
N ILE A 105 -11.03 4.16 1.09
CA ILE A 105 -11.08 4.23 2.55
C ILE A 105 -11.58 5.61 2.99
N GLY A 106 -12.57 5.64 3.88
CA GLY A 106 -13.16 6.85 4.44
C GLY A 106 -14.23 7.52 3.58
N GLU A 107 -14.46 7.07 2.33
CA GLU A 107 -15.56 7.55 1.50
C GLU A 107 -16.87 6.86 1.90
N THR A 108 -17.98 7.58 1.77
CA THR A 108 -19.32 7.03 2.01
C THR A 108 -19.92 6.55 0.69
N PRO A 109 -20.17 5.23 0.52
CA PRO A 109 -20.81 4.74 -0.69
C PRO A 109 -22.28 5.19 -0.78
N ASP A 110 -22.75 5.47 -1.99
CA ASP A 110 -24.14 5.79 -2.27
C ASP A 110 -24.95 4.49 -2.52
N ALA A 111 -25.96 4.25 -1.70
CA ALA A 111 -26.81 3.07 -1.82
C ALA A 111 -27.45 2.94 -3.22
N LYS A 112 -27.85 4.05 -3.83
CA LYS A 112 -28.38 4.10 -5.19
C LYS A 112 -27.38 3.58 -6.22
N GLY A 113 -26.08 3.88 -6.02
CA GLY A 113 -24.98 3.41 -6.87
C GLY A 113 -24.78 1.91 -6.86
N SER A 114 -25.31 1.20 -5.85
CA SER A 114 -25.26 -0.26 -5.72
C SER A 114 -26.47 -0.98 -6.32
N ILE A 115 -27.37 -0.25 -7.03
CA ILE A 115 -28.50 -0.82 -7.76
C ILE A 115 -28.31 -0.59 -9.27
N GLY A 116 -28.42 -1.66 -10.05
CA GLY A 116 -28.07 -1.67 -11.47
C GLY A 116 -29.16 -1.15 -12.38
N ASN A 117 -30.43 -1.34 -12.02
CA ASN A 117 -31.59 -1.04 -12.85
C ASN A 117 -32.48 0.06 -12.27
N VAL A 118 -31.88 1.08 -11.68
CA VAL A 118 -32.61 2.22 -11.06
C VAL A 118 -33.60 2.89 -12.03
N SER A 119 -33.27 2.97 -13.33
CA SER A 119 -34.12 3.56 -14.35
C SER A 119 -35.42 2.81 -14.60
N ASP A 120 -35.47 1.52 -14.27
CA ASP A 120 -36.59 0.65 -14.47
C ASP A 120 -37.58 0.65 -13.30
N LEU A 121 -37.15 1.27 -12.18
CA LEU A 121 -37.95 1.32 -10.95
C LEU A 121 -38.86 2.57 -10.95
N PRO A 122 -40.00 2.50 -10.23
CA PRO A 122 -40.94 3.62 -10.15
C PRO A 122 -40.28 4.93 -9.71
N SER A 123 -40.70 6.04 -10.31
CA SER A 123 -40.29 7.39 -9.91
C SER A 123 -40.64 7.63 -8.43
N GLY A 124 -39.70 8.16 -7.65
CA GLY A 124 -39.87 8.37 -6.22
C GLY A 124 -39.36 7.20 -5.34
N THR A 125 -38.81 6.13 -5.95
CA THR A 125 -38.12 5.07 -5.21
C THR A 125 -36.88 5.61 -4.50
N THR A 126 -36.67 5.22 -3.24
CA THR A 126 -35.52 5.60 -2.41
C THR A 126 -34.64 4.41 -2.08
N PHE A 127 -33.36 4.70 -1.80
CA PHE A 127 -32.32 3.69 -1.59
C PHE A 127 -31.52 4.04 -0.35
N GLU A 128 -31.38 3.11 0.57
CA GLU A 128 -30.58 3.27 1.79
C GLU A 128 -29.87 1.97 2.13
N TYR A 129 -28.64 2.05 2.63
CA TYR A 129 -28.03 0.86 3.22
C TYR A 129 -28.75 0.50 4.52
N LYS A 130 -29.09 -0.77 4.71
CA LYS A 130 -29.72 -1.30 5.92
C LYS A 130 -28.85 -1.03 7.16
N THR A 131 -27.52 -1.10 6.98
CA THR A 131 -26.49 -0.74 7.95
C THR A 131 -25.43 0.01 7.20
N PRO A 132 -24.88 1.11 7.74
CA PRO A 132 -23.76 1.82 7.11
C PRO A 132 -22.62 0.87 6.76
N VAL A 133 -22.05 1.01 5.55
CA VAL A 133 -20.92 0.21 5.11
C VAL A 133 -19.66 0.68 5.85
N ASP A 134 -18.91 -0.27 6.45
CA ASP A 134 -17.61 0.04 7.06
C ASP A 134 -16.56 0.26 5.97
N THR A 135 -16.15 1.51 5.80
CA THR A 135 -15.10 1.92 4.85
C THR A 135 -13.77 2.26 5.54
N THR A 136 -13.59 1.90 6.81
CA THR A 136 -12.36 2.19 7.56
C THR A 136 -11.18 1.31 7.14
N THR A 137 -11.47 0.14 6.59
CA THR A 137 -10.47 -0.83 6.13
C THR A 137 -10.73 -1.28 4.70
N ALA A 138 -9.66 -1.44 3.91
CA ALA A 138 -9.75 -1.96 2.55
C ALA A 138 -10.28 -3.41 2.51
N GLY A 139 -10.90 -3.78 1.41
CA GLY A 139 -11.44 -5.11 1.17
C GLY A 139 -12.87 -5.07 0.65
N GLU A 140 -13.40 -6.25 0.31
CA GLU A 140 -14.78 -6.44 -0.10
C GLU A 140 -15.70 -6.44 1.13
N LYS A 141 -16.77 -5.66 1.09
CA LYS A 141 -17.77 -5.53 2.15
C LYS A 141 -19.12 -6.00 1.62
N ASP A 142 -19.72 -6.96 2.30
CA ASP A 142 -21.10 -7.35 2.07
C ASP A 142 -22.02 -6.32 2.72
N ALA A 143 -23.03 -5.87 1.99
CA ALA A 143 -24.00 -4.91 2.46
C ALA A 143 -25.40 -5.26 1.92
N THR A 144 -26.42 -4.61 2.44
CA THR A 144 -27.79 -4.73 1.96
C THR A 144 -28.34 -3.35 1.69
N VAL A 145 -28.88 -3.14 0.50
CA VAL A 145 -29.64 -1.95 0.16
C VAL A 145 -31.11 -2.21 0.38
N VAL A 146 -31.78 -1.35 1.14
CA VAL A 146 -33.23 -1.30 1.28
C VAL A 146 -33.77 -0.36 0.20
N VAL A 147 -34.51 -0.92 -0.74
CA VAL A 147 -35.20 -0.19 -1.79
C VAL A 147 -36.64 0.06 -1.31
N THR A 148 -37.04 1.32 -1.16
CA THR A 148 -38.39 1.68 -0.70
C THR A 148 -39.16 2.35 -1.85
N TYR A 149 -40.26 1.74 -2.23
CA TYR A 149 -41.13 2.21 -3.33
C TYR A 149 -42.10 3.31 -2.89
N PRO A 150 -42.73 4.04 -3.86
CA PRO A 150 -43.69 5.08 -3.52
C PRO A 150 -44.91 4.61 -2.73
N ASP A 151 -45.34 3.36 -2.90
CA ASP A 151 -46.44 2.74 -2.12
C ASP A 151 -46.00 2.32 -0.70
N GLY A 152 -44.73 2.50 -0.30
CA GLY A 152 -44.17 2.14 0.99
C GLY A 152 -43.69 0.69 1.08
N SER A 153 -43.92 -0.14 0.04
CA SER A 153 -43.36 -1.49 -0.03
C SER A 153 -41.84 -1.47 -0.19
N LYS A 154 -41.14 -2.56 0.16
CA LYS A 154 -39.68 -2.58 0.21
C LYS A 154 -39.12 -3.88 -0.35
N ASP A 155 -37.94 -3.79 -0.95
CA ASP A 155 -37.06 -4.90 -1.24
C ASP A 155 -35.71 -4.74 -0.51
N GLU A 156 -35.10 -5.84 -0.15
CA GLU A 156 -33.72 -5.90 0.38
C GLU A 156 -32.83 -6.58 -0.66
N VAL A 157 -31.81 -5.84 -1.13
CA VAL A 157 -30.89 -6.31 -2.16
C VAL A 157 -29.50 -6.49 -1.55
N PRO A 158 -28.99 -7.74 -1.46
CA PRO A 158 -27.59 -7.95 -1.08
C PRO A 158 -26.66 -7.41 -2.18
N VAL A 159 -25.67 -6.63 -1.79
CA VAL A 159 -24.72 -5.96 -2.67
C VAL A 159 -23.31 -6.08 -2.15
N LYS A 160 -22.30 -5.85 -3.00
CA LYS A 160 -20.89 -5.81 -2.64
C LYS A 160 -20.32 -4.42 -2.87
N VAL A 161 -19.59 -3.92 -1.87
CA VAL A 161 -18.85 -2.67 -1.94
C VAL A 161 -17.36 -2.97 -1.74
N THR A 162 -16.55 -2.69 -2.74
CA THR A 162 -15.09 -2.84 -2.63
C THR A 162 -14.49 -1.54 -2.10
N VAL A 163 -13.86 -1.61 -0.94
CA VAL A 163 -13.13 -0.48 -0.35
C VAL A 163 -11.66 -0.61 -0.73
N LYS A 164 -11.11 0.41 -1.41
CA LYS A 164 -9.69 0.47 -1.81
C LYS A 164 -8.92 1.43 -0.92
N ASP A 165 -7.68 1.07 -0.61
CA ASP A 165 -6.72 2.01 -0.06
C ASP A 165 -5.96 2.65 -1.23
N PRO A 166 -6.15 3.96 -1.49
CA PRO A 166 -5.49 4.63 -2.61
C PRO A 166 -4.02 4.95 -2.34
N ARG A 167 -3.54 4.76 -1.10
CA ARG A 167 -2.15 5.02 -0.73
C ARG A 167 -1.24 3.99 -1.36
N THR A 168 -0.09 4.46 -1.84
CA THR A 168 0.97 3.59 -2.35
C THR A 168 1.70 2.88 -1.20
N ASP A 169 2.52 1.89 -1.54
CA ASP A 169 3.39 1.25 -0.53
C ASP A 169 4.39 2.25 0.07
N ALA A 170 4.88 3.22 -0.71
CA ALA A 170 5.70 4.32 -0.18
C ALA A 170 4.96 5.19 0.85
N ASP A 171 3.67 5.46 0.63
CA ASP A 171 2.86 6.23 1.61
C ASP A 171 2.62 5.47 2.93
N LYS A 172 2.64 4.15 2.89
CA LYS A 172 2.35 3.27 4.04
C LYS A 172 3.58 2.87 4.83
N ASN A 173 4.77 2.97 4.25
CA ASN A 173 6.01 2.53 4.83
C ASN A 173 6.98 3.69 5.00
N THR A 174 7.90 3.56 5.94
CA THR A 174 8.95 4.55 6.19
C THR A 174 10.26 3.82 6.39
N PRO A 175 11.08 3.67 5.33
CA PRO A 175 12.39 3.04 5.48
C PRO A 175 13.33 3.93 6.31
N THR A 176 14.13 3.31 7.17
CA THR A 176 15.07 4.01 8.05
C THR A 176 16.50 3.79 7.61
N ALA A 177 17.32 4.84 7.69
CA ALA A 177 18.74 4.75 7.39
C ALA A 177 19.49 3.91 8.45
N LYS A 178 20.53 3.21 7.99
CA LYS A 178 21.49 2.50 8.80
C LYS A 178 22.89 2.76 8.27
N ASP A 179 23.80 3.16 9.16
CA ASP A 179 25.19 3.38 8.78
C ASP A 179 25.86 2.06 8.39
N GLN A 180 26.65 2.11 7.33
CA GLN A 180 27.42 0.97 6.81
C GLN A 180 28.91 1.33 6.76
N THR A 181 29.77 0.35 7.05
CA THR A 181 31.23 0.50 6.91
C THR A 181 31.74 -0.53 5.91
N VAL A 182 32.56 -0.07 4.96
CA VAL A 182 33.25 -0.90 3.96
C VAL A 182 34.71 -0.48 3.87
N ASN A 183 35.57 -1.32 3.29
CA ASN A 183 36.96 -0.95 3.01
C ASN A 183 37.09 -0.29 1.63
N ILE A 184 38.21 0.40 1.43
CA ILE A 184 38.58 0.96 0.11
C ILE A 184 38.48 -0.14 -0.93
N GLY A 185 37.77 0.17 -2.05
CA GLY A 185 37.58 -0.72 -3.18
C GLY A 185 36.45 -1.73 -3.03
N GLU A 186 35.82 -1.87 -1.85
CA GLU A 186 34.64 -2.72 -1.66
C GLU A 186 33.38 -2.00 -2.14
N THR A 187 32.42 -2.76 -2.67
CA THR A 187 31.09 -2.22 -3.08
C THR A 187 30.12 -2.38 -1.93
N PRO A 188 29.60 -1.28 -1.38
CA PRO A 188 28.58 -1.38 -0.33
C PRO A 188 27.25 -1.90 -0.88
N ASP A 189 26.53 -2.69 -0.06
CA ASP A 189 25.20 -3.18 -0.38
C ASP A 189 24.14 -2.15 0.06
N ALA A 190 23.33 -1.64 -0.90
CA ALA A 190 22.29 -0.67 -0.59
C ALA A 190 21.28 -1.17 0.45
N LYS A 191 20.95 -2.46 0.42
CA LYS A 191 20.08 -3.08 1.42
C LYS A 191 20.67 -3.00 2.84
N GLY A 192 22.01 -3.13 2.96
CA GLY A 192 22.73 -3.01 4.23
C GLY A 192 22.66 -1.62 4.85
N SER A 193 22.31 -0.59 4.06
CA SER A 193 22.14 0.79 4.54
C SER A 193 20.68 1.13 4.95
N ILE A 194 19.79 0.13 4.99
CA ILE A 194 18.42 0.28 5.50
C ILE A 194 18.24 -0.55 6.77
N GLY A 195 17.73 0.09 7.82
CA GLY A 195 17.68 -0.48 9.17
C GLY A 195 16.47 -1.39 9.43
N ASN A 196 15.34 -1.13 8.77
CA ASN A 196 14.07 -1.82 9.02
C ASN A 196 13.57 -2.63 7.82
N VAL A 197 14.48 -3.27 7.10
CA VAL A 197 14.16 -4.07 5.91
C VAL A 197 13.07 -5.13 6.17
N SER A 198 13.07 -5.73 7.38
CA SER A 198 12.09 -6.75 7.77
C SER A 198 10.66 -6.23 7.88
N ASP A 199 10.49 -4.93 8.06
CA ASP A 199 9.18 -4.28 8.22
C ASP A 199 8.59 -3.84 6.88
N LEU A 200 9.39 -3.90 5.81
CA LEU A 200 8.98 -3.47 4.47
C LEU A 200 8.32 -4.64 3.71
N PRO A 201 7.44 -4.34 2.75
CA PRO A 201 6.76 -5.36 1.95
C PRO A 201 7.72 -6.34 1.28
N SER A 202 7.35 -7.63 1.25
CA SER A 202 8.11 -8.65 0.52
C SER A 202 8.21 -8.28 -0.96
N GLY A 203 9.42 -8.40 -1.54
CA GLY A 203 9.68 -7.99 -2.93
C GLY A 203 10.19 -6.55 -3.08
N THR A 204 10.35 -5.80 -1.97
CA THR A 204 11.02 -4.48 -1.98
C THR A 204 12.48 -4.62 -2.41
N THR A 205 12.93 -3.75 -3.30
CA THR A 205 14.31 -3.69 -3.81
C THR A 205 15.03 -2.42 -3.37
N PHE A 206 16.37 -2.49 -3.31
CA PHE A 206 17.24 -1.44 -2.79
C PHE A 206 18.39 -1.19 -3.74
N GLU A 207 18.60 0.06 -4.14
CA GLU A 207 19.70 0.45 -5.01
C GLU A 207 20.23 1.82 -4.59
N TYR A 208 21.55 2.02 -4.68
CA TYR A 208 22.08 3.37 -4.55
C TYR A 208 21.68 4.20 -5.77
N LYS A 209 21.18 5.39 -5.54
CA LYS A 209 20.83 6.37 -6.59
C LYS A 209 22.02 6.67 -7.50
N THR A 210 23.21 6.74 -6.89
CA THR A 210 24.50 6.88 -7.55
C THR A 210 25.48 5.96 -6.82
N PRO A 211 26.34 5.20 -7.53
CA PRO A 211 27.34 4.35 -6.91
C PRO A 211 28.18 5.13 -5.88
N VAL A 212 28.42 4.53 -4.72
CA VAL A 212 29.22 5.15 -3.67
C VAL A 212 30.70 5.11 -4.08
N ASP A 213 31.39 6.26 -4.00
CA ASP A 213 32.83 6.30 -4.24
C ASP A 213 33.59 5.70 -3.04
N THR A 214 34.16 4.54 -3.24
CA THR A 214 34.98 3.82 -2.23
C THR A 214 36.47 3.87 -2.54
N THR A 215 36.94 4.73 -3.47
CA THR A 215 38.35 4.85 -3.82
C THR A 215 39.19 5.52 -2.74
N THR A 216 38.57 6.35 -1.90
CA THR A 216 39.22 7.08 -0.82
C THR A 216 38.50 6.86 0.51
N ALA A 217 39.29 6.74 1.59
CA ALA A 217 38.74 6.64 2.93
C ALA A 217 37.98 7.89 3.36
N GLY A 218 37.02 7.73 4.25
CA GLY A 218 36.20 8.80 4.79
C GLY A 218 34.71 8.49 4.78
N GLU A 219 33.90 9.38 5.35
CA GLU A 219 32.46 9.30 5.34
C GLU A 219 31.93 9.78 3.98
N LYS A 220 31.02 9.00 3.38
CA LYS A 220 30.40 9.28 2.11
C LYS A 220 28.89 9.41 2.30
N ASP A 221 28.33 10.53 1.89
CA ASP A 221 26.88 10.69 1.80
C ASP A 221 26.39 9.99 0.55
N ALA A 222 25.30 9.22 0.68
CA ALA A 222 24.68 8.51 -0.41
C ALA A 222 23.15 8.51 -0.24
N THR A 223 22.44 8.09 -1.28
CA THR A 223 20.98 7.94 -1.24
C THR A 223 20.64 6.55 -1.71
N VAL A 224 19.86 5.82 -0.92
CA VAL A 224 19.26 4.56 -1.32
C VAL A 224 17.86 4.81 -1.87
N VAL A 225 17.59 4.32 -3.08
CA VAL A 225 16.26 4.25 -3.67
C VAL A 225 15.64 2.92 -3.26
N VAL A 226 14.57 2.99 -2.47
CA VAL A 226 13.75 1.85 -2.06
C VAL A 226 12.59 1.76 -3.02
N THR A 227 12.46 0.67 -3.76
CA THR A 227 11.36 0.46 -4.71
C THR A 227 10.46 -0.66 -4.20
N TYR A 228 9.17 -0.35 -4.00
CA TYR A 228 8.18 -1.27 -3.50
C TYR A 228 7.53 -2.13 -4.60
N PRO A 229 6.81 -3.22 -4.24
CA PRO A 229 6.17 -4.10 -5.21
C PRO A 229 5.14 -3.41 -6.11
N ASP A 230 4.47 -2.35 -5.64
CA ASP A 230 3.54 -1.53 -6.43
C ASP A 230 4.24 -0.53 -7.36
N GLY A 231 5.58 -0.48 -7.34
CA GLY A 231 6.41 0.42 -8.15
C GLY A 231 6.64 1.81 -7.54
N SER A 232 6.00 2.11 -6.41
CA SER A 232 6.27 3.35 -5.66
C SER A 232 7.66 3.33 -5.04
N LYS A 233 8.21 4.50 -4.70
CA LYS A 233 9.61 4.63 -4.27
C LYS A 233 9.76 5.61 -3.13
N ASP A 234 10.75 5.32 -2.27
CA ASP A 234 11.33 6.26 -1.31
C ASP A 234 12.81 6.49 -1.59
N GLU A 235 13.29 7.67 -1.28
CA GLU A 235 14.72 8.01 -1.30
C GLU A 235 15.19 8.24 0.14
N VAL A 236 16.15 7.43 0.59
CA VAL A 236 16.67 7.46 1.95
C VAL A 236 18.11 7.96 1.94
N PRO A 237 18.41 9.15 2.50
CA PRO A 237 19.78 9.57 2.70
C PRO A 237 20.46 8.69 3.74
N VAL A 238 21.65 8.20 3.40
CA VAL A 238 22.44 7.26 4.23
C VAL A 238 23.90 7.67 4.26
N LYS A 239 24.66 7.15 5.25
CA LYS A 239 26.09 7.35 5.36
C LYS A 239 26.83 6.03 5.20
N VAL A 240 27.88 6.03 4.39
CA VAL A 240 28.80 4.91 4.22
C VAL A 240 30.19 5.35 4.64
N THR A 241 30.77 4.72 5.64
CA THR A 241 32.13 4.96 6.07
C THR A 241 33.08 4.04 5.31
N VAL A 242 33.97 4.63 4.51
CA VAL A 242 35.03 3.90 3.81
C VAL A 242 36.28 3.92 4.66
N LYS A 243 36.80 2.75 5.03
CA LYS A 243 38.05 2.59 5.79
C LYS A 243 39.17 2.12 4.91
N ASP A 244 40.38 2.64 5.18
CA ASP A 244 41.60 2.06 4.65
C ASP A 244 42.09 0.99 5.65
N PRO A 245 42.03 -0.30 5.30
CA PRO A 245 42.46 -1.38 6.22
C PRO A 245 43.96 -1.49 6.34
N ARG A 246 44.74 -0.75 5.50
CA ARG A 246 46.20 -0.80 5.54
C ARG A 246 46.70 -0.13 6.79
N THR A 247 47.73 -0.74 7.41
CA THR A 247 48.44 -0.17 8.57
C THR A 247 49.35 0.98 8.11
N ASP A 248 49.87 1.76 9.07
CA ASP A 248 50.89 2.79 8.75
C ASP A 248 52.17 2.15 8.17
N ALA A 249 52.54 0.96 8.58
CA ALA A 249 53.67 0.20 7.99
C ALA A 249 53.39 -0.15 6.48
N ASP A 250 52.14 -0.51 6.14
CA ASP A 250 51.76 -0.79 4.72
C ASP A 250 51.81 0.44 3.84
N LYS A 251 51.59 1.62 4.42
CA LYS A 251 51.50 2.91 3.67
C LYS A 251 52.84 3.61 3.57
N ASN A 252 53.82 3.30 4.40
CA ASN A 252 55.09 3.98 4.50
C ASN A 252 56.22 3.04 4.18
N THR A 253 57.34 3.57 3.70
CA THR A 253 58.55 2.81 3.43
C THR A 253 59.75 3.58 3.98
N PRO A 254 60.22 3.27 5.20
CA PRO A 254 61.37 3.91 5.74
C PRO A 254 62.65 3.49 5.01
N THR A 255 63.54 4.43 4.75
CA THR A 255 64.80 4.20 4.01
C THR A 255 66.01 4.22 4.95
N ALA A 256 66.96 3.31 4.74
CA ALA A 256 68.21 3.30 5.49
C ALA A 256 69.10 4.52 5.16
N LYS A 257 69.83 4.95 6.17
CA LYS A 257 70.87 6.00 6.04
C LYS A 257 72.08 5.53 6.85
N ASP A 258 73.23 5.54 6.21
CA ASP A 258 74.50 5.22 6.91
C ASP A 258 74.81 6.25 8.00
N GLN A 259 75.25 5.73 9.17
CA GLN A 259 75.65 6.57 10.31
C GLN A 259 77.09 6.25 10.67
N THR A 260 77.87 7.26 11.09
CA THR A 260 79.19 7.11 11.58
C THR A 260 79.30 7.58 13.04
N VAL A 261 79.82 6.77 13.92
CA VAL A 261 80.05 7.07 15.37
C VAL A 261 81.48 6.70 15.76
N ASN A 262 81.94 7.18 16.89
CA ASN A 262 83.24 6.74 17.44
C ASN A 262 83.15 5.53 18.39
N ILE A 263 84.22 4.86 18.61
CA ILE A 263 84.27 3.77 19.64
C ILE A 263 83.71 4.34 20.97
N GLY A 264 82.74 3.58 21.55
CA GLY A 264 82.13 3.89 22.83
C GLY A 264 80.91 4.86 22.72
N ASP A 265 80.63 5.47 21.57
CA ASP A 265 79.43 6.26 21.35
C ASP A 265 78.21 5.38 21.27
N THR A 266 77.04 5.90 21.63
CA THR A 266 75.74 5.25 21.44
C THR A 266 75.12 5.85 20.18
N PRO A 267 74.95 5.08 19.08
CA PRO A 267 74.33 5.58 17.89
C PRO A 267 72.78 5.82 18.09
N ASP A 268 72.26 6.89 17.50
CA ASP A 268 70.84 7.18 17.51
C ASP A 268 70.14 6.43 16.37
N ALA A 269 69.19 5.56 16.69
CA ALA A 269 68.45 4.77 15.69
C ALA A 269 67.72 5.66 14.66
N LYS A 270 67.21 6.84 15.07
CA LYS A 270 66.59 7.83 14.19
C LYS A 270 67.56 8.34 13.15
N GLY A 271 68.82 8.53 13.51
CA GLY A 271 69.89 8.96 12.63
C GLY A 271 70.25 7.97 11.50
N SER A 272 69.86 6.73 11.65
CA SER A 272 70.02 5.67 10.63
C SER A 272 68.83 5.53 9.67
N ILE A 273 67.83 6.45 9.74
CA ILE A 273 66.68 6.49 8.80
C ILE A 273 66.77 7.80 8.00
N GLY A 274 66.66 7.68 6.66
CA GLY A 274 66.92 8.77 5.75
C GLY A 274 65.72 9.67 5.49
N ASN A 275 64.49 9.16 5.58
CA ASN A 275 63.28 9.85 5.25
C ASN A 275 62.31 10.04 6.44
N VAL A 276 62.87 10.35 7.59
CA VAL A 276 62.10 10.56 8.83
C VAL A 276 61.00 11.59 8.71
N SER A 277 61.24 12.66 7.90
CA SER A 277 60.27 13.72 7.65
C SER A 277 59.01 13.26 6.89
N ASP A 278 59.09 12.17 6.16
CA ASP A 278 57.99 11.63 5.34
C ASP A 278 57.13 10.65 6.12
N LEU A 279 57.58 10.26 7.32
CA LEU A 279 56.89 9.31 8.16
C LEU A 279 55.87 10.01 9.08
N PRO A 280 54.79 9.31 9.48
CA PRO A 280 53.77 9.86 10.37
C PRO A 280 54.34 10.48 11.65
N SER A 281 53.77 11.62 12.07
CA SER A 281 54.14 12.26 13.34
C SER A 281 53.85 11.29 14.50
N GLY A 282 54.81 11.16 15.42
CA GLY A 282 54.76 10.20 16.56
C GLY A 282 55.40 8.85 16.25
N THR A 283 56.01 8.64 15.06
CA THR A 283 56.81 7.48 14.74
C THR A 283 58.06 7.43 15.65
N THR A 284 58.36 6.26 16.22
CA THR A 284 59.54 6.01 17.08
C THR A 284 60.51 5.09 16.39
N PHE A 285 61.78 5.17 16.80
CA PHE A 285 62.91 4.45 16.22
C PHE A 285 63.75 3.84 17.31
N GLU A 286 64.05 2.54 17.23
CA GLU A 286 64.88 1.83 18.15
C GLU A 286 65.71 0.80 17.40
N TYR A 287 66.99 0.59 17.82
CA TYR A 287 67.76 -0.58 17.35
C TYR A 287 67.16 -1.86 17.92
N LYS A 288 66.92 -2.86 17.08
CA LYS A 288 66.41 -4.17 17.47
C LYS A 288 67.33 -4.83 18.52
N THR A 289 68.62 -4.62 18.32
CA THR A 289 69.72 -5.02 19.26
C THR A 289 70.66 -3.85 19.32
N PRO A 290 71.16 -3.48 20.55
CA PRO A 290 72.16 -2.42 20.68
C PRO A 290 73.35 -2.67 19.75
N VAL A 291 73.82 -1.62 19.08
CA VAL A 291 74.97 -1.71 18.18
C VAL A 291 76.25 -1.85 19.01
N ASP A 292 77.11 -2.85 18.71
CA ASP A 292 78.43 -3.00 19.36
C ASP A 292 79.34 -1.90 18.79
N THR A 293 79.67 -0.94 19.66
CA THR A 293 80.62 0.16 19.35
C THR A 293 81.96 -0.03 20.07
N THR A 294 82.25 -1.19 20.66
CA THR A 294 83.49 -1.45 21.36
C THR A 294 84.70 -1.62 20.45
N THR A 295 84.47 -1.98 19.20
CA THR A 295 85.50 -2.19 18.18
C THR A 295 85.15 -1.41 16.87
N ALA A 296 86.18 -0.78 16.23
CA ALA A 296 86.06 -0.12 14.98
C ALA A 296 85.64 -1.06 13.82
N GLY A 297 84.96 -0.53 12.81
CA GLY A 297 84.53 -1.26 11.65
C GLY A 297 83.02 -1.07 11.36
N ASP A 298 82.56 -1.60 10.21
CA ASP A 298 81.16 -1.55 9.83
C ASP A 298 80.39 -2.58 10.68
N LYS A 299 79.25 -2.12 11.21
CA LYS A 299 78.31 -2.90 11.98
C LYS A 299 76.97 -2.94 11.25
N ASP A 300 76.53 -4.15 10.94
CA ASP A 300 75.18 -4.39 10.48
C ASP A 300 74.21 -4.33 11.66
N ALA A 301 73.16 -3.55 11.53
CA ALA A 301 72.13 -3.39 12.57
C ALA A 301 70.73 -3.32 11.92
N THR A 302 69.73 -3.43 12.76
CA THR A 302 68.33 -3.28 12.32
C THR A 302 67.67 -2.22 13.18
N VAL A 303 67.04 -1.25 12.53
CA VAL A 303 66.18 -0.27 13.20
C VAL A 303 64.73 -0.77 13.10
N VAL A 304 64.04 -0.85 14.23
CA VAL A 304 62.61 -1.05 14.35
C VAL A 304 61.95 0.30 14.34
N VAL A 305 61.18 0.58 13.29
CA VAL A 305 60.35 1.78 13.12
C VAL A 305 58.95 1.43 13.60
N THR A 306 58.45 2.07 14.66
CA THR A 306 57.10 1.85 15.20
C THR A 306 56.26 3.05 14.93
N TYR A 307 55.12 2.84 14.19
CA TYR A 307 54.18 3.88 13.81
C TYR A 307 53.13 4.17 14.89
N PRO A 308 52.38 5.30 14.79
CA PRO A 308 51.35 5.67 15.77
C PRO A 308 50.24 4.62 15.94
N ASP A 309 49.92 3.84 14.89
CA ASP A 309 48.93 2.76 14.94
C ASP A 309 49.49 1.45 15.57
N GLY A 310 50.77 1.45 15.97
CA GLY A 310 51.47 0.31 16.58
C GLY A 310 52.07 -0.67 15.57
N SER A 311 51.83 -0.47 14.26
CA SER A 311 52.50 -1.27 13.22
C SER A 311 53.98 -0.96 13.13
N LYS A 312 54.76 -1.87 12.55
CA LYS A 312 56.23 -1.78 12.60
C LYS A 312 56.87 -2.16 11.26
N ASP A 313 57.97 -1.49 10.94
CA ASP A 313 58.94 -1.93 9.94
C ASP A 313 60.29 -2.22 10.55
N GLU A 314 61.01 -3.16 9.98
CA GLU A 314 62.41 -3.47 10.30
C GLU A 314 63.28 -3.04 9.13
N VAL A 315 64.20 -2.08 9.40
CA VAL A 315 65.09 -1.53 8.38
C VAL A 315 66.52 -1.95 8.66
N PRO A 316 67.13 -2.75 7.77
CA PRO A 316 68.57 -3.06 7.88
C PRO A 316 69.39 -1.80 7.58
N VAL A 317 70.36 -1.48 8.45
CA VAL A 317 71.18 -0.27 8.37
C VAL A 317 72.63 -0.62 8.64
N LYS A 318 73.54 0.28 8.25
CA LYS A 318 74.98 0.20 8.58
C LYS A 318 75.41 1.34 9.49
N VAL A 319 76.11 0.97 10.55
CA VAL A 319 76.76 1.94 11.43
C VAL A 319 78.28 1.72 11.36
N THR A 320 79.00 2.71 10.87
CA THR A 320 80.48 2.65 10.84
C THR A 320 81.06 3.20 12.15
N VAL A 321 81.76 2.36 12.88
CA VAL A 321 82.40 2.74 14.12
C VAL A 321 83.89 3.07 13.83
N LYS A 322 84.27 4.32 14.11
CA LYS A 322 85.65 4.82 13.94
C LYS A 322 86.39 4.87 15.23
N ASP A 323 87.67 4.48 15.19
CA ASP A 323 88.59 4.74 16.25
C ASP A 323 89.24 6.11 16.03
N PRO A 324 88.90 7.13 16.84
CA PRO A 324 89.43 8.47 16.66
C PRO A 324 90.86 8.61 17.08
N ARG A 325 91.41 7.61 17.73
CA ARG A 325 92.83 7.60 18.22
C ARG A 325 93.74 7.59 17.02
N THR A 326 94.78 8.43 17.11
CA THR A 326 95.93 8.43 16.14
C THR A 326 96.83 7.20 16.32
N ASP A 327 97.65 6.90 15.33
CA ASP A 327 98.63 5.83 15.48
C ASP A 327 99.59 6.04 16.67
N ALA A 328 99.87 7.30 16.99
CA ALA A 328 100.61 7.63 18.19
C ALA A 328 99.90 7.28 19.51
N ASP A 329 98.48 7.44 19.51
CA ASP A 329 97.63 7.09 20.68
C ASP A 329 97.52 5.58 20.88
N LYS A 330 97.59 4.80 19.78
CA LYS A 330 97.44 3.35 19.74
C LYS A 330 98.72 2.61 20.06
N ASN A 331 99.90 3.28 19.91
CA ASN A 331 101.21 2.67 20.05
C ASN A 331 102.00 3.43 21.07
N THR A 332 102.69 2.66 21.96
CA THR A 332 103.62 3.21 22.92
C THR A 332 105.00 2.75 22.49
N PRO A 333 105.84 3.64 21.93
CA PRO A 333 107.19 3.28 21.59
C PRO A 333 107.99 2.96 22.85
N VAL A 334 108.75 1.86 22.83
CA VAL A 334 109.59 1.45 23.90
C VAL A 334 111.05 1.85 23.57
N ALA A 335 111.65 2.64 24.43
CA ALA A 335 113.06 3.03 24.27
C ALA A 335 114.00 1.79 24.39
N LYS A 336 114.91 1.68 23.47
CA LYS A 336 115.93 0.66 23.48
C LYS A 336 117.32 1.33 23.79
N ASP A 337 117.90 0.88 24.85
CA ASP A 337 119.22 1.36 25.14
C ASP A 337 120.22 0.92 24.08
N GLN A 338 121.04 1.86 23.64
CA GLN A 338 122.05 1.64 22.65
C GLN A 338 123.42 1.88 23.32
N THR A 339 124.31 0.87 23.30
CA THR A 339 125.71 1.01 23.77
C THR A 339 126.56 1.32 22.58
N VAL A 340 127.30 2.43 22.66
CA VAL A 340 128.28 2.82 21.65
C VAL A 340 129.70 2.66 22.29
N ASN A 341 130.55 1.96 21.61
CA ASN A 341 131.94 1.84 21.99
C ASN A 341 132.73 3.06 21.52
N ILE A 342 133.58 3.61 22.36
CA ILE A 342 134.51 4.69 22.05
C ILE A 342 135.75 4.12 21.36
#